data_4727071dadf73f9641b84618575ee98c
#
_entry.id   4727071dadf73f9641b84618575ee98c
#
_cell.length_a   1.000
_cell.length_b   1.000
_cell.length_c   1.000
_cell.angle_alpha   90.00
_cell.angle_beta   90.00
_cell.angle_gamma   90.00
#
_symmetry.space_group_name_H-M   'P 1'
#
loop_
_entity.id
_entity.type
_entity.pdbx_description
1 polymer ?
#
loop_
_entity_poly.entity_id
_entity_poly.type
_entity_poly.pdbx_seq_one_letter_code
_entity_poly.pdbx_strand_id
1 'polypeptide(L)'
;MGQLQERFKHYREPQKFMEADVYPYFREIEGKQGTEVEMGGHKVLMFGSNAYTGLTGDQRIIDAAKAALDKYGSGCAGSRFLNGTLDLHVKLEKEISKFIGKDDCLCLSTGFSVNQGVIPALLSKDDYVICDDRDHASIVDGRRLAFARQLHYKHNDMADLERVLQKLPQEAIKLIVVDGVFSMEGDLANLPAIVELKHKYNCSIMVDEAHGIGVFGKQGRGVCDHFGLTDEVDLIMGTFSKSLASIGGFIAADWDTINYLRHTCRTYIFSASNTPAATAAALEALHIIQQEPERIQALWDVTNYALKRFREEGFEIGETESPIIPLYVRDVDKTFLVTALAFKAGVFINPVIPPACAPQDTLVRYALMATHTKEQVDRSVVALKKIFVEQGIIK
;
A
#
# COMPACT_ATOMS: atom_id res chain seq x y z
N MET A 1 29.93 6.69 27.33
CA MET A 1 28.76 6.57 26.44
C MET A 1 27.64 5.88 27.21
N GLY A 2 26.38 6.24 26.98
CA GLY A 2 25.24 5.59 27.64
C GLY A 2 24.97 4.18 27.10
N GLN A 3 24.28 3.35 27.89
CA GLN A 3 23.91 1.96 27.49
C GLN A 3 23.19 1.87 26.15
N LEU A 4 22.41 2.88 25.77
CA LEU A 4 21.70 2.95 24.50
C LEU A 4 22.66 3.01 23.31
N GLN A 5 23.71 3.85 23.38
CA GLN A 5 24.71 3.95 22.33
C GLN A 5 25.57 2.67 22.22
N GLU A 6 25.89 2.02 23.36
CA GLU A 6 26.57 0.72 23.33
C GLU A 6 25.71 -0.35 22.60
N ARG A 7 24.41 -0.39 22.88
CA ARG A 7 23.48 -1.29 22.15
C ARG A 7 23.54 -1.07 20.63
N PHE A 8 23.57 0.17 20.15
CA PHE A 8 23.60 0.47 18.71
C PHE A 8 24.91 0.08 18.04
N LYS A 9 26.05 0.11 18.76
CA LYS A 9 27.34 -0.35 18.22
C LYS A 9 27.35 -1.84 17.86
N HIS A 10 26.50 -2.64 18.49
CA HIS A 10 26.39 -4.08 18.22
C HIS A 10 25.45 -4.39 17.06
N TYR A 11 24.70 -3.41 16.52
CA TYR A 11 23.85 -3.59 15.34
C TYR A 11 24.70 -3.53 14.07
N ARG A 12 25.15 -4.71 13.61
CA ARG A 12 26.09 -4.86 12.49
C ARG A 12 25.52 -5.64 11.30
N GLU A 13 24.26 -6.03 11.36
CA GLU A 13 23.63 -6.83 10.30
C GLU A 13 23.63 -6.15 8.92
N PRO A 14 23.26 -4.85 8.77
CA PRO A 14 23.33 -4.19 7.47
C PRO A 14 24.75 -4.07 6.91
N GLN A 15 25.77 -3.91 7.78
CA GLN A 15 27.16 -3.76 7.37
C GLN A 15 27.68 -5.01 6.65
N LYS A 16 27.24 -6.21 7.03
CA LYS A 16 27.57 -7.46 6.33
C LYS A 16 27.25 -7.38 4.82
N PHE A 17 26.06 -6.84 4.48
CA PHE A 17 25.62 -6.69 3.11
C PHE A 17 26.28 -5.51 2.39
N MET A 18 26.59 -4.42 3.12
CA MET A 18 27.34 -3.29 2.57
C MET A 18 28.78 -3.69 2.21
N GLU A 19 29.48 -4.43 3.08
CA GLU A 19 30.83 -4.95 2.86
C GLU A 19 30.89 -5.95 1.69
N ALA A 20 29.80 -6.70 1.47
CA ALA A 20 29.66 -7.62 0.34
C ALA A 20 29.20 -6.96 -0.97
N ASP A 21 29.00 -5.64 -1.01
CA ASP A 21 28.48 -4.88 -2.17
C ASP A 21 27.12 -5.38 -2.69
N VAL A 22 26.28 -5.89 -1.77
CA VAL A 22 24.93 -6.40 -2.11
C VAL A 22 23.80 -5.66 -1.38
N TYR A 23 24.11 -4.56 -0.67
CA TYR A 23 23.13 -3.76 0.07
C TYR A 23 22.25 -2.95 -0.88
N PRO A 24 20.92 -3.20 -0.98
CA PRO A 24 20.08 -2.64 -2.03
C PRO A 24 19.34 -1.35 -1.63
N TYR A 25 19.35 -0.99 -0.34
CA TYR A 25 18.50 0.06 0.20
C TYR A 25 19.11 1.46 0.05
N PHE A 26 18.26 2.50 0.15
CA PHE A 26 18.61 3.92 0.14
C PHE A 26 19.33 4.39 -1.15
N ARG A 27 19.04 3.76 -2.29
CA ARG A 27 19.57 4.20 -3.59
C ARG A 27 18.88 5.50 -3.99
N GLU A 28 19.68 6.51 -4.34
CA GLU A 28 19.20 7.83 -4.78
C GLU A 28 18.69 7.76 -6.22
N ILE A 29 17.49 8.32 -6.45
CA ILE A 29 16.92 8.50 -7.79
C ILE A 29 17.25 9.90 -8.27
N GLU A 30 17.89 10.00 -9.42
CA GLU A 30 18.27 11.25 -10.06
C GLU A 30 17.25 11.61 -11.16
N GLY A 31 16.56 12.75 -11.03
CA GLY A 31 15.61 13.24 -12.02
C GLY A 31 14.15 12.74 -11.86
N LYS A 32 13.42 12.73 -12.97
CA LYS A 32 11.99 12.36 -12.97
C LYS A 32 11.80 10.86 -12.76
N GLN A 33 10.79 10.52 -11.97
CA GLN A 33 10.37 9.14 -11.77
C GLN A 33 9.50 8.66 -12.95
N GLY A 34 9.76 7.45 -13.41
CA GLY A 34 9.06 6.80 -14.50
C GLY A 34 9.41 5.32 -14.58
N THR A 35 9.16 4.69 -15.71
CA THR A 35 9.49 3.28 -15.97
C THR A 35 10.99 3.04 -16.16
N GLU A 36 11.74 4.08 -16.48
CA GLU A 36 13.19 4.12 -16.50
C GLU A 36 13.67 5.29 -15.64
N VAL A 37 14.63 5.05 -14.77
CA VAL A 37 15.18 6.05 -13.86
C VAL A 37 16.71 5.97 -13.85
N GLU A 38 17.34 7.06 -13.44
CA GLU A 38 18.77 7.10 -13.16
C GLU A 38 19.03 6.98 -11.66
N MET A 39 19.93 6.07 -11.27
CA MET A 39 20.31 5.81 -9.88
C MET A 39 21.83 5.59 -9.81
N GLY A 40 22.54 6.51 -9.17
CA GLY A 40 23.99 6.42 -9.01
C GLY A 40 24.72 6.28 -10.35
N GLY A 41 24.30 7.02 -11.37
CA GLY A 41 24.86 6.98 -12.74
C GLY A 41 24.44 5.74 -13.55
N HIS A 42 23.52 4.90 -13.06
CA HIS A 42 23.00 3.74 -13.78
C HIS A 42 21.56 3.99 -14.24
N LYS A 43 21.31 3.80 -15.54
CA LYS A 43 19.95 3.80 -16.07
C LYS A 43 19.32 2.42 -15.88
N VAL A 44 18.20 2.36 -15.13
CA VAL A 44 17.54 1.11 -14.76
C VAL A 44 16.04 1.14 -15.07
N LEU A 45 15.49 -0.02 -15.41
CA LEU A 45 14.04 -0.25 -15.48
C LEU A 45 13.49 -0.32 -14.08
N MET A 46 12.46 0.48 -13.76
CA MET A 46 11.88 0.63 -12.43
C MET A 46 10.71 -0.32 -12.23
N PHE A 47 10.97 -1.48 -11.68
CA PHE A 47 9.93 -2.45 -11.27
C PHE A 47 9.77 -2.56 -9.75
N GLY A 48 10.29 -1.58 -9.01
CA GLY A 48 10.16 -1.47 -7.56
C GLY A 48 9.15 -0.41 -7.08
N SER A 49 8.52 0.35 -8.00
CA SER A 49 7.63 1.46 -7.65
C SER A 49 6.18 1.01 -7.46
N ASN A 50 5.47 1.65 -6.52
CA ASN A 50 4.03 1.50 -6.32
C ASN A 50 3.18 2.50 -7.13
N ALA A 51 3.76 3.20 -8.09
CA ALA A 51 3.06 4.19 -8.92
C ALA A 51 2.21 3.52 -10.02
N TYR A 52 1.26 2.66 -9.61
CA TYR A 52 0.49 1.78 -10.51
C TYR A 52 -0.08 2.50 -11.72
N THR A 53 -0.65 3.68 -11.54
CA THR A 53 -1.25 4.50 -12.61
C THR A 53 -0.22 5.23 -13.47
N GLY A 54 1.05 5.26 -13.07
CA GLY A 54 2.13 5.96 -13.78
C GLY A 54 2.03 7.48 -13.74
N LEU A 55 1.35 8.04 -12.75
CA LEU A 55 1.02 9.47 -12.68
C LEU A 55 2.06 10.33 -11.98
N THR A 56 3.08 9.76 -11.32
CA THR A 56 4.05 10.50 -10.49
C THR A 56 4.78 11.63 -11.27
N GLY A 57 5.01 11.44 -12.57
CA GLY A 57 5.65 12.41 -13.44
C GLY A 57 4.71 13.21 -14.35
N ASP A 58 3.38 13.07 -14.20
CA ASP A 58 2.40 13.73 -15.06
C ASP A 58 2.41 15.25 -14.86
N GLN A 59 2.49 15.99 -15.97
CA GLN A 59 2.63 17.43 -15.95
C GLN A 59 1.40 18.12 -15.36
N ARG A 60 0.19 17.60 -15.55
CA ARG A 60 -1.07 18.13 -15.01
C ARG A 60 -1.04 18.15 -13.47
N ILE A 61 -0.53 17.06 -12.87
CA ILE A 61 -0.38 16.97 -11.41
C ILE A 61 0.66 17.98 -10.89
N ILE A 62 1.79 18.12 -11.60
CA ILE A 62 2.83 19.08 -11.27
C ILE A 62 2.27 20.52 -11.33
N ASP A 63 1.50 20.82 -12.35
CA ASP A 63 0.94 22.16 -12.55
C ASP A 63 -0.17 22.45 -11.52
N ALA A 64 -1.01 21.49 -11.17
CA ALA A 64 -1.98 21.62 -10.08
C ALA A 64 -1.29 21.88 -8.73
N ALA A 65 -0.20 21.17 -8.44
CA ALA A 65 0.59 21.39 -7.23
C ALA A 65 1.22 22.77 -7.17
N LYS A 66 1.77 23.29 -8.29
CA LYS A 66 2.32 24.64 -8.40
C LYS A 66 1.25 25.70 -8.19
N ALA A 67 0.10 25.56 -8.84
CA ALA A 67 -1.02 26.50 -8.69
C ALA A 67 -1.53 26.57 -7.22
N ALA A 68 -1.51 25.41 -6.52
CA ALA A 68 -1.86 25.39 -5.11
C ALA A 68 -0.81 26.08 -4.22
N LEU A 69 0.48 25.95 -4.54
CA LEU A 69 1.54 26.71 -3.85
C LEU A 69 1.38 28.22 -4.05
N ASP A 70 1.08 28.66 -5.27
CA ASP A 70 0.87 30.08 -5.58
C ASP A 70 -0.35 30.65 -4.84
N LYS A 71 -1.43 29.86 -4.71
CA LYS A 71 -2.68 30.30 -4.06
C LYS A 71 -2.63 30.28 -2.54
N TYR A 72 -2.07 29.21 -1.95
CA TYR A 72 -2.19 28.94 -0.51
C TYR A 72 -0.86 29.01 0.26
N GLY A 73 0.28 29.05 -0.44
CA GLY A 73 1.60 28.93 0.18
C GLY A 73 2.01 27.47 0.41
N SER A 74 3.13 27.28 1.12
CA SER A 74 3.79 25.97 1.25
C SER A 74 3.17 25.02 2.28
N GLY A 75 2.35 25.51 3.20
CA GLY A 75 1.76 24.70 4.27
C GLY A 75 0.66 25.43 5.02
N CYS A 76 0.05 24.73 5.99
CA CYS A 76 -1.12 25.25 6.74
C CYS A 76 -0.78 25.74 8.16
N ALA A 77 0.41 25.44 8.66
CA ALA A 77 0.89 25.78 10.01
C ALA A 77 -0.08 25.38 11.15
N GLY A 78 -0.84 24.31 10.96
CA GLY A 78 -1.79 23.80 11.94
C GLY A 78 -2.48 22.52 11.49
N SER A 79 -3.20 21.90 12.42
CA SER A 79 -4.00 20.72 12.14
C SER A 79 -5.33 21.07 11.47
N ARG A 80 -5.95 20.08 10.83
CA ARG A 80 -7.30 20.19 10.25
C ARG A 80 -8.34 20.63 11.28
N PHE A 81 -8.18 20.20 12.51
CA PHE A 81 -9.09 20.49 13.61
C PHE A 81 -9.07 21.97 14.07
N LEU A 82 -7.96 22.67 13.88
CA LEU A 82 -7.77 24.05 14.30
C LEU A 82 -7.83 25.02 13.12
N ASN A 83 -6.67 25.44 12.64
CA ASN A 83 -6.55 26.48 11.59
C ASN A 83 -6.10 25.94 10.21
N GLY A 84 -5.84 24.64 10.10
CA GLY A 84 -5.26 24.05 8.89
C GLY A 84 -6.26 23.47 7.90
N THR A 85 -7.55 23.80 7.97
CA THR A 85 -8.55 23.37 6.99
C THR A 85 -8.70 24.39 5.87
N LEU A 86 -8.27 24.01 4.66
CA LEU A 86 -8.48 24.77 3.42
C LEU A 86 -9.73 24.25 2.68
N ASP A 87 -10.31 25.13 1.84
CA ASP A 87 -11.37 24.75 0.89
C ASP A 87 -10.93 23.58 -0.01
N LEU A 88 -9.66 23.51 -0.37
CA LEU A 88 -9.06 22.46 -1.15
C LEU A 88 -9.12 21.07 -0.44
N HIS A 89 -8.90 21.03 0.87
CA HIS A 89 -9.05 19.80 1.64
C HIS A 89 -10.49 19.29 1.63
N VAL A 90 -11.45 20.20 1.87
CA VAL A 90 -12.88 19.85 1.87
C VAL A 90 -13.33 19.36 0.49
N LYS A 91 -12.80 19.97 -0.59
CA LYS A 91 -13.07 19.54 -1.96
C LYS A 91 -12.55 18.13 -2.20
N LEU A 92 -11.30 17.84 -1.81
CA LEU A 92 -10.70 16.50 -1.97
C LEU A 92 -11.50 15.43 -1.22
N GLU A 93 -11.91 15.69 0.02
CA GLU A 93 -12.71 14.75 0.83
C GLU A 93 -14.06 14.45 0.15
N LYS A 94 -14.75 15.45 -0.36
CA LYS A 94 -16.01 15.27 -1.11
C LYS A 94 -15.85 14.49 -2.40
N GLU A 95 -14.78 14.74 -3.14
CA GLU A 95 -14.53 13.99 -4.39
C GLU A 95 -14.14 12.53 -4.10
N ILE A 96 -13.37 12.27 -3.04
CA ILE A 96 -13.02 10.92 -2.62
C ILE A 96 -14.26 10.16 -2.14
N SER A 97 -15.09 10.73 -1.25
CA SER A 97 -16.29 10.07 -0.75
C SER A 97 -17.22 9.67 -1.89
N LYS A 98 -17.43 10.59 -2.84
CA LYS A 98 -18.21 10.33 -4.06
C LYS A 98 -17.58 9.24 -4.94
N PHE A 99 -16.27 9.26 -5.12
CA PHE A 99 -15.55 8.27 -5.93
C PHE A 99 -15.64 6.87 -5.31
N ILE A 100 -15.41 6.76 -4.01
CA ILE A 100 -15.49 5.50 -3.27
C ILE A 100 -16.93 5.00 -3.12
N GLY A 101 -17.92 5.90 -3.07
CA GLY A 101 -19.32 5.57 -2.84
C GLY A 101 -19.68 5.48 -1.37
N LYS A 102 -19.08 6.36 -0.53
CA LYS A 102 -19.42 6.51 0.89
C LYS A 102 -19.94 7.92 1.15
N ASP A 103 -20.64 8.13 2.30
CA ASP A 103 -21.29 9.40 2.61
C ASP A 103 -20.30 10.52 2.86
N ASP A 104 -19.21 10.23 3.56
CA ASP A 104 -18.20 11.25 3.93
C ASP A 104 -16.78 10.64 3.97
N CYS A 105 -15.79 11.52 4.06
CA CYS A 105 -14.38 11.15 4.02
C CYS A 105 -13.57 12.09 4.92
N LEU A 106 -12.47 11.57 5.45
CA LEU A 106 -11.50 12.31 6.24
C LEU A 106 -10.10 12.07 5.68
N CYS A 107 -9.39 13.14 5.30
CA CYS A 107 -8.02 13.06 4.80
C CYS A 107 -6.99 13.31 5.91
N LEU A 108 -5.99 12.42 5.99
CA LEU A 108 -4.87 12.47 6.93
C LEU A 108 -3.54 12.63 6.19
N SER A 109 -2.48 12.97 6.93
CA SER A 109 -1.17 13.31 6.37
C SER A 109 -0.44 12.15 5.70
N THR A 110 -0.71 10.90 6.07
CA THR A 110 -0.20 9.69 5.40
C THR A 110 -1.19 8.54 5.51
N GLY A 111 -1.12 7.54 4.60
CA GLY A 111 -1.87 6.29 4.75
C GLY A 111 -1.53 5.56 6.03
N PHE A 112 -0.25 5.56 6.44
CA PHE A 112 0.19 4.96 7.70
C PHE A 112 -0.53 5.58 8.91
N SER A 113 -0.64 6.91 8.97
CA SER A 113 -1.32 7.63 10.05
C SER A 113 -2.84 7.43 10.05
N VAL A 114 -3.45 7.02 8.94
CA VAL A 114 -4.87 6.63 8.91
C VAL A 114 -5.09 5.43 9.81
N ASN A 115 -4.40 4.32 9.56
CA ASN A 115 -4.55 3.09 10.35
C ASN A 115 -4.17 3.30 11.83
N GLN A 116 -3.06 4.02 12.09
CA GLN A 116 -2.62 4.34 13.45
C GLN A 116 -3.60 5.23 14.23
N GLY A 117 -4.41 6.02 13.55
CA GLY A 117 -5.35 6.92 14.20
C GLY A 117 -6.77 6.38 14.27
N VAL A 118 -7.25 5.79 13.19
CA VAL A 118 -8.63 5.32 13.06
C VAL A 118 -8.90 4.09 13.94
N ILE A 119 -8.07 3.06 13.85
CA ILE A 119 -8.27 1.81 14.60
C ILE A 119 -8.38 2.08 16.11
N PRO A 120 -7.42 2.78 16.76
CA PRO A 120 -7.52 3.06 18.19
C PRO A 120 -8.60 4.08 18.56
N ALA A 121 -9.05 4.94 17.62
CA ALA A 121 -10.13 5.88 17.89
C ALA A 121 -11.50 5.20 17.95
N LEU A 122 -11.70 4.11 17.20
CA LEU A 122 -12.97 3.40 17.11
C LEU A 122 -13.21 2.42 18.26
N LEU A 123 -12.15 1.95 18.93
CA LEU A 123 -12.21 0.78 19.80
C LEU A 123 -11.79 1.10 21.23
N SER A 124 -12.49 0.53 22.19
CA SER A 124 -12.23 0.61 23.62
C SER A 124 -11.72 -0.74 24.17
N LYS A 125 -11.41 -0.78 25.50
CA LYS A 125 -10.80 -1.94 26.16
C LYS A 125 -11.63 -3.24 26.14
N ASP A 126 -12.94 -3.12 25.97
CA ASP A 126 -13.88 -4.26 25.99
C ASP A 126 -14.22 -4.74 24.55
N ASP A 127 -13.70 -4.05 23.54
CA ASP A 127 -13.89 -4.35 22.13
C ASP A 127 -12.79 -5.27 21.58
N TYR A 128 -12.98 -5.74 20.35
CA TYR A 128 -12.05 -6.64 19.67
C TYR A 128 -11.63 -6.09 18.32
N VAL A 129 -10.33 -6.15 18.03
CA VAL A 129 -9.78 -5.94 16.69
C VAL A 129 -9.21 -7.26 16.18
N ILE A 130 -9.65 -7.68 14.99
CA ILE A 130 -9.29 -8.96 14.37
C ILE A 130 -8.61 -8.66 13.02
N CYS A 131 -7.37 -9.12 12.84
CA CYS A 131 -6.53 -8.80 11.69
C CYS A 131 -6.00 -10.07 11.02
N ASP A 132 -5.71 -9.99 9.71
CA ASP A 132 -4.95 -11.02 9.02
C ASP A 132 -3.48 -11.03 9.49
N ASP A 133 -2.82 -12.18 9.50
CA ASP A 133 -1.42 -12.30 9.91
C ASP A 133 -0.43 -11.56 9.00
N ARG A 134 -0.84 -11.25 7.75
CA ARG A 134 -0.03 -10.54 6.74
C ARG A 134 -0.43 -9.10 6.50
N ASP A 135 -1.35 -8.57 7.31
CA ASP A 135 -1.75 -7.17 7.22
C ASP A 135 -0.54 -6.22 7.36
N HIS A 136 -0.64 -5.10 6.67
CA HIS A 136 0.40 -4.08 6.63
C HIS A 136 0.81 -3.58 8.02
N ALA A 137 2.08 -3.23 8.19
CA ALA A 137 2.66 -2.74 9.45
C ALA A 137 1.86 -1.60 10.11
N SER A 138 1.20 -0.75 9.33
CA SER A 138 0.35 0.32 9.87
C SER A 138 -0.90 -0.18 10.57
N ILE A 139 -1.49 -1.29 10.09
CA ILE A 139 -2.61 -1.98 10.75
C ILE A 139 -2.11 -2.63 12.04
N VAL A 140 -0.96 -3.30 11.97
CA VAL A 140 -0.30 -3.89 13.16
C VAL A 140 -0.04 -2.84 14.23
N ASP A 141 0.49 -1.68 13.86
CA ASP A 141 0.75 -0.59 14.79
C ASP A 141 -0.55 0.07 15.27
N GLY A 142 -1.52 0.26 14.39
CA GLY A 142 -2.85 0.78 14.76
C GLY A 142 -3.53 -0.09 15.82
N ARG A 143 -3.55 -1.41 15.64
CA ARG A 143 -4.11 -2.33 16.64
C ARG A 143 -3.33 -2.32 17.97
N ARG A 144 -1.99 -2.16 17.92
CA ARG A 144 -1.16 -2.05 19.13
C ARG A 144 -1.43 -0.78 19.92
N LEU A 145 -1.82 0.30 19.26
CA LEU A 145 -2.21 1.55 19.91
C LEU A 145 -3.63 1.53 20.47
N ALA A 146 -4.46 0.61 20.00
CA ALA A 146 -5.81 0.43 20.51
C ALA A 146 -5.78 -0.23 21.89
N PHE A 147 -6.70 0.19 22.79
CA PHE A 147 -6.92 -0.51 24.06
C PHE A 147 -7.71 -1.81 23.91
N ALA A 148 -8.25 -2.06 22.72
CA ALA A 148 -9.03 -3.25 22.38
C ALA A 148 -8.22 -4.55 22.51
N ARG A 149 -8.92 -5.66 22.68
CA ARG A 149 -8.34 -7.01 22.65
C ARG A 149 -7.95 -7.35 21.21
N GLN A 150 -6.65 -7.65 21.01
CA GLN A 150 -6.07 -7.89 19.70
C GLN A 150 -6.09 -9.37 19.36
N LEU A 151 -6.69 -9.73 18.24
CA LEU A 151 -6.73 -11.08 17.71
C LEU A 151 -6.24 -11.08 16.26
N HIS A 152 -5.76 -12.21 15.81
CA HIS A 152 -5.36 -12.40 14.43
C HIS A 152 -5.77 -13.79 13.95
N TYR A 153 -5.90 -13.95 12.65
CA TYR A 153 -6.15 -15.21 11.98
C TYR A 153 -5.11 -15.44 10.90
N LYS A 154 -4.93 -16.71 10.55
CA LYS A 154 -3.98 -17.10 9.51
C LYS A 154 -4.38 -16.48 8.18
N HIS A 155 -3.37 -16.04 7.45
CA HIS A 155 -3.54 -15.36 6.18
C HIS A 155 -4.56 -16.04 5.25
N ASN A 156 -5.60 -15.29 4.87
CA ASN A 156 -6.71 -15.68 4.01
C ASN A 156 -7.43 -17.00 4.42
N ASP A 157 -7.27 -17.46 5.67
CA ASP A 157 -7.90 -18.66 6.19
C ASP A 157 -9.25 -18.30 6.86
N MET A 158 -10.33 -18.41 6.10
CA MET A 158 -11.67 -18.09 6.58
C MET A 158 -12.18 -19.05 7.66
N ALA A 159 -11.70 -20.30 7.67
CA ALA A 159 -12.01 -21.24 8.74
C ALA A 159 -11.34 -20.84 10.06
N ASP A 160 -10.11 -20.34 10.00
CA ASP A 160 -9.43 -19.81 11.18
C ASP A 160 -10.05 -18.49 11.66
N LEU A 161 -10.44 -17.58 10.74
CA LEU A 161 -11.20 -16.38 11.09
C LEU A 161 -12.51 -16.73 11.80
N GLU A 162 -13.27 -17.68 11.27
CA GLU A 162 -14.50 -18.14 11.91
C GLU A 162 -14.24 -18.73 13.29
N ARG A 163 -13.21 -19.57 13.44
CA ARG A 163 -12.78 -20.14 14.73
C ARG A 163 -12.44 -19.07 15.77
N VAL A 164 -11.86 -17.94 15.33
CA VAL A 164 -11.58 -16.79 16.20
C VAL A 164 -12.90 -16.13 16.61
N LEU A 165 -13.79 -15.83 15.67
CA LEU A 165 -15.05 -15.13 15.90
C LEU A 165 -16.01 -15.92 16.80
N GLN A 166 -16.06 -17.26 16.68
CA GLN A 166 -16.89 -18.15 17.50
C GLN A 166 -16.61 -18.03 19.01
N LYS A 167 -15.43 -17.59 19.41
CA LYS A 167 -15.02 -17.46 20.82
C LYS A 167 -15.40 -16.12 21.43
N LEU A 168 -15.91 -15.18 20.62
CA LEU A 168 -16.17 -13.82 21.05
C LEU A 168 -17.64 -13.65 21.46
N PRO A 169 -17.93 -12.80 22.47
CA PRO A 169 -19.28 -12.49 22.84
C PRO A 169 -20.07 -11.88 21.68
N GLN A 170 -21.31 -12.30 21.48
CA GLN A 170 -22.15 -11.82 20.38
C GLN A 170 -22.37 -10.30 20.45
N GLU A 171 -22.55 -9.76 21.65
CA GLU A 171 -22.83 -8.33 21.89
C GLU A 171 -21.58 -7.44 21.89
N ALA A 172 -20.37 -8.02 21.84
CA ALA A 172 -19.16 -7.23 21.82
C ALA A 172 -18.95 -6.54 20.45
N ILE A 173 -18.37 -5.34 20.47
CA ILE A 173 -17.92 -4.67 19.24
C ILE A 173 -16.72 -5.43 18.71
N LYS A 174 -16.78 -5.81 17.44
CA LYS A 174 -15.77 -6.57 16.72
C LYS A 174 -15.46 -5.86 15.41
N LEU A 175 -14.22 -5.41 15.24
CA LEU A 175 -13.75 -4.82 14.00
C LEU A 175 -12.76 -5.77 13.32
N ILE A 176 -13.12 -6.27 12.14
CA ILE A 176 -12.21 -6.97 11.25
C ILE A 176 -11.49 -5.90 10.42
N VAL A 177 -10.17 -5.89 10.44
CA VAL A 177 -9.34 -5.01 9.61
C VAL A 177 -8.51 -5.88 8.70
N VAL A 178 -8.49 -5.59 7.40
CA VAL A 178 -7.78 -6.39 6.41
C VAL A 178 -7.27 -5.54 5.24
N ASP A 179 -6.06 -5.85 4.74
CA ASP A 179 -5.60 -5.32 3.44
C ASP A 179 -6.48 -5.88 2.31
N GLY A 180 -7.00 -5.03 1.44
CA GLY A 180 -7.74 -5.48 0.25
C GLY A 180 -6.85 -6.22 -0.75
N VAL A 181 -5.59 -5.73 -0.89
CA VAL A 181 -4.51 -6.38 -1.65
C VAL A 181 -3.28 -6.46 -0.76
N PHE A 182 -2.76 -7.66 -0.53
CA PHE A 182 -1.58 -7.87 0.29
C PHE A 182 -0.31 -7.42 -0.44
N SER A 183 0.44 -6.54 0.20
CA SER A 183 1.48 -5.74 -0.45
C SER A 183 2.70 -6.52 -0.92
N MET A 184 2.94 -7.70 -0.38
CA MET A 184 4.13 -8.52 -0.69
C MET A 184 3.79 -9.68 -1.62
N GLU A 185 2.69 -10.38 -1.36
CA GLU A 185 2.22 -11.54 -2.11
C GLU A 185 1.41 -11.15 -3.35
N GLY A 186 0.75 -10.00 -3.32
CA GLY A 186 -0.08 -9.50 -4.42
C GLY A 186 -1.42 -10.20 -4.57
N ASP A 187 -1.82 -11.04 -3.62
CA ASP A 187 -3.14 -11.67 -3.58
C ASP A 187 -4.20 -10.75 -2.95
N LEU A 188 -5.45 -11.10 -3.14
CA LEU A 188 -6.62 -10.38 -2.65
C LEU A 188 -7.15 -10.99 -1.34
N ALA A 189 -7.67 -10.15 -0.47
CA ALA A 189 -8.49 -10.65 0.63
C ALA A 189 -9.73 -11.39 0.11
N ASN A 190 -10.08 -12.50 0.74
CA ASN A 190 -11.36 -13.18 0.46
C ASN A 190 -12.53 -12.38 1.06
N LEU A 191 -12.71 -11.16 0.53
CA LEU A 191 -13.70 -10.21 1.05
C LEU A 191 -15.13 -10.74 1.04
N PRO A 192 -15.58 -11.50 0.02
CA PRO A 192 -16.90 -12.12 0.05
C PRO A 192 -17.14 -12.99 1.28
N ALA A 193 -16.20 -13.88 1.60
CA ALA A 193 -16.33 -14.75 2.77
C ALA A 193 -16.19 -13.98 4.12
N ILE A 194 -15.37 -12.93 4.15
CA ILE A 194 -15.27 -12.03 5.31
C ILE A 194 -16.61 -11.33 5.57
N VAL A 195 -17.31 -10.88 4.51
CA VAL A 195 -18.66 -10.27 4.63
C VAL A 195 -19.69 -11.28 5.12
N GLU A 196 -19.67 -12.53 4.67
CA GLU A 196 -20.55 -13.58 5.21
C GLU A 196 -20.32 -13.77 6.71
N LEU A 197 -19.06 -13.81 7.15
CA LEU A 197 -18.72 -13.91 8.57
C LEU A 197 -19.09 -12.65 9.36
N LYS A 198 -18.96 -11.44 8.76
CA LYS A 198 -19.44 -10.19 9.35
C LYS A 198 -20.90 -10.31 9.76
N HIS A 199 -21.76 -10.74 8.85
CA HIS A 199 -23.19 -10.88 9.13
C HIS A 199 -23.46 -11.95 10.18
N LYS A 200 -22.80 -13.11 10.07
CA LYS A 200 -22.99 -14.23 10.99
C LYS A 200 -22.61 -13.90 12.43
N TYR A 201 -21.57 -13.10 12.63
CA TYR A 201 -21.00 -12.81 13.95
C TYR A 201 -21.21 -11.36 14.41
N ASN A 202 -21.99 -10.56 13.67
CA ASN A 202 -22.25 -9.14 13.96
C ASN A 202 -20.96 -8.35 14.15
N CYS A 203 -20.14 -8.28 13.11
CA CYS A 203 -18.88 -7.55 13.08
C CYS A 203 -18.99 -6.31 12.21
N SER A 204 -18.05 -5.37 12.36
CA SER A 204 -17.74 -4.33 11.37
C SER A 204 -16.47 -4.68 10.58
N ILE A 205 -16.35 -4.16 9.37
CA ILE A 205 -15.19 -4.38 8.49
C ILE A 205 -14.55 -3.03 8.10
N MET A 206 -13.25 -2.96 8.25
CA MET A 206 -12.41 -1.93 7.66
C MET A 206 -11.47 -2.57 6.63
N VAL A 207 -11.50 -2.09 5.37
CA VAL A 207 -10.60 -2.54 4.30
C VAL A 207 -9.56 -1.47 4.00
N ASP A 208 -8.29 -1.87 3.98
CA ASP A 208 -7.19 -1.04 3.50
C ASP A 208 -7.01 -1.23 1.99
N GLU A 209 -7.44 -0.24 1.23
CA GLU A 209 -7.38 -0.19 -0.23
C GLU A 209 -6.10 0.48 -0.76
N ALA A 210 -5.05 0.56 0.05
CA ALA A 210 -3.81 1.24 -0.36
C ALA A 210 -3.22 0.68 -1.67
N HIS A 211 -3.40 -0.59 -1.95
CA HIS A 211 -3.00 -1.26 -3.20
C HIS A 211 -4.18 -1.55 -4.15
N GLY A 212 -5.43 -1.28 -3.73
CA GLY A 212 -6.63 -1.49 -4.52
C GLY A 212 -7.03 -0.27 -5.36
N ILE A 213 -6.93 0.94 -4.78
CA ILE A 213 -7.29 2.20 -5.46
C ILE A 213 -6.41 2.41 -6.70
N GLY A 214 -7.08 2.71 -7.83
CA GLY A 214 -6.41 2.89 -9.13
C GLY A 214 -5.97 1.59 -9.80
N VAL A 215 -6.34 0.42 -9.24
CA VAL A 215 -5.97 -0.91 -9.72
C VAL A 215 -7.20 -1.78 -9.96
N PHE A 216 -8.07 -1.92 -8.98
CA PHE A 216 -9.25 -2.80 -9.00
C PHE A 216 -10.55 -2.02 -9.07
N GLY A 217 -11.61 -2.73 -9.44
CA GLY A 217 -12.96 -2.18 -9.49
C GLY A 217 -13.22 -1.23 -10.65
N LYS A 218 -14.45 -0.76 -10.74
CA LYS A 218 -14.86 0.16 -11.78
C LYS A 218 -14.13 1.50 -11.63
N GLN A 219 -13.42 1.91 -12.68
CA GLN A 219 -12.60 3.13 -12.66
C GLN A 219 -11.54 3.15 -11.53
N GLY A 220 -11.11 1.99 -11.02
CA GLY A 220 -10.10 1.93 -9.96
C GLY A 220 -10.61 2.25 -8.56
N ARG A 221 -11.87 1.97 -8.25
CA ARG A 221 -12.46 2.25 -6.92
C ARG A 221 -11.98 1.34 -5.81
N GLY A 222 -11.27 0.26 -6.15
CA GLY A 222 -10.69 -0.67 -5.20
C GLY A 222 -11.31 -2.07 -5.22
N VAL A 223 -10.86 -2.92 -4.30
CA VAL A 223 -11.27 -4.32 -4.16
C VAL A 223 -12.71 -4.43 -3.66
N CYS A 224 -13.15 -3.51 -2.79
CA CYS A 224 -14.54 -3.47 -2.33
C CYS A 224 -15.51 -3.32 -3.52
N ASP A 225 -15.22 -2.42 -4.46
CA ASP A 225 -16.03 -2.24 -5.69
C ASP A 225 -15.83 -3.39 -6.67
N HIS A 226 -14.64 -3.99 -6.74
CA HIS A 226 -14.36 -5.15 -7.57
C HIS A 226 -15.27 -6.34 -7.25
N PHE A 227 -15.53 -6.59 -5.98
CA PHE A 227 -16.46 -7.63 -5.54
C PHE A 227 -17.92 -7.15 -5.43
N GLY A 228 -18.22 -5.87 -5.69
CA GLY A 228 -19.55 -5.30 -5.50
C GLY A 228 -19.99 -5.21 -4.04
N LEU A 229 -19.03 -5.09 -3.13
CA LEU A 229 -19.24 -5.13 -1.67
C LEU A 229 -19.00 -3.79 -0.98
N THR A 230 -18.94 -2.69 -1.74
CA THR A 230 -18.70 -1.34 -1.17
C THR A 230 -19.69 -1.00 -0.04
N ASP A 231 -20.96 -1.34 -0.20
CA ASP A 231 -22.00 -1.05 0.81
C ASP A 231 -21.90 -1.96 2.04
N GLU A 232 -21.30 -3.14 1.90
CA GLU A 232 -21.10 -4.11 2.96
C GLU A 232 -19.88 -3.81 3.86
N VAL A 233 -18.93 -3.03 3.38
CA VAL A 233 -17.74 -2.63 4.13
C VAL A 233 -18.03 -1.34 4.88
N ASP A 234 -17.79 -1.29 6.19
CA ASP A 234 -18.15 -0.14 7.02
C ASP A 234 -17.16 1.02 6.82
N LEU A 235 -15.86 0.71 6.74
CA LEU A 235 -14.80 1.71 6.56
C LEU A 235 -13.87 1.31 5.41
N ILE A 236 -13.60 2.25 4.52
CA ILE A 236 -12.65 2.07 3.41
C ILE A 236 -11.51 3.07 3.58
N MET A 237 -10.32 2.54 3.82
CA MET A 237 -9.08 3.30 3.92
C MET A 237 -8.35 3.29 2.58
N GLY A 238 -7.67 4.39 2.23
CA GLY A 238 -6.76 4.44 1.08
C GLY A 238 -5.58 5.38 1.30
N THR A 239 -4.61 5.31 0.41
CA THR A 239 -3.41 6.17 0.44
C THR A 239 -3.26 6.97 -0.85
N PHE A 240 -2.64 8.16 -0.75
CA PHE A 240 -2.30 8.97 -1.92
C PHE A 240 -0.90 8.65 -2.46
N SER A 241 -0.09 7.88 -1.71
CA SER A 241 1.33 7.69 -2.01
C SER A 241 1.63 6.65 -3.11
N LYS A 242 0.61 6.09 -3.72
CA LYS A 242 0.72 5.06 -4.77
C LYS A 242 0.02 5.54 -6.05
N SER A 243 -1.16 5.04 -6.37
CA SER A 243 -1.89 5.40 -7.60
C SER A 243 -2.25 6.88 -7.70
N LEU A 244 -2.41 7.60 -6.59
CA LEU A 244 -2.74 9.03 -6.57
C LEU A 244 -1.50 9.96 -6.57
N ALA A 245 -0.30 9.42 -6.78
CA ALA A 245 0.95 10.16 -7.06
C ALA A 245 1.26 11.32 -6.11
N SER A 246 0.84 11.25 -4.84
CA SER A 246 1.00 12.32 -3.84
C SER A 246 1.40 11.76 -2.48
N ILE A 247 1.24 12.50 -1.41
CA ILE A 247 1.37 12.05 -0.04
C ILE A 247 0.10 12.35 0.75
N GLY A 248 -0.34 11.39 1.56
CA GLY A 248 -1.53 11.45 2.37
C GLY A 248 -2.26 10.12 2.39
N GLY A 249 -3.42 10.13 3.01
CA GLY A 249 -4.34 9.01 3.02
C GLY A 249 -5.74 9.47 3.41
N PHE A 250 -6.69 8.58 3.34
CA PHE A 250 -8.07 8.87 3.69
C PHE A 250 -8.75 7.68 4.38
N ILE A 251 -9.82 7.99 5.10
CA ILE A 251 -10.83 7.04 5.54
C ILE A 251 -12.20 7.52 5.08
N ALA A 252 -12.97 6.64 4.45
CA ALA A 252 -14.32 6.91 3.98
C ALA A 252 -15.31 5.95 4.66
N ALA A 253 -16.45 6.47 5.11
CA ALA A 253 -17.49 5.74 5.80
C ALA A 253 -18.82 6.52 5.75
N ASP A 254 -19.81 6.07 6.55
CA ASP A 254 -21.00 6.85 6.82
C ASP A 254 -20.68 8.16 7.56
N TRP A 255 -21.62 9.10 7.52
CA TRP A 255 -21.43 10.44 8.07
C TRP A 255 -21.17 10.43 9.58
N ASP A 256 -21.88 9.59 10.34
CA ASP A 256 -21.76 9.54 11.81
C ASP A 256 -20.38 9.03 12.22
N THR A 257 -19.89 7.99 11.57
CA THR A 257 -18.53 7.45 11.77
C THR A 257 -17.45 8.49 11.44
N ILE A 258 -17.55 9.17 10.32
CA ILE A 258 -16.58 10.20 9.93
C ILE A 258 -16.64 11.40 10.87
N ASN A 259 -17.84 11.81 11.29
CA ASN A 259 -18.01 12.89 12.27
C ASN A 259 -17.41 12.51 13.63
N TYR A 260 -17.58 11.28 14.09
CA TYR A 260 -16.92 10.77 15.29
C TYR A 260 -15.39 10.81 15.16
N LEU A 261 -14.82 10.28 14.08
CA LEU A 261 -13.39 10.26 13.83
C LEU A 261 -12.80 11.68 13.73
N ARG A 262 -13.53 12.62 13.16
CA ARG A 262 -13.12 14.03 13.05
C ARG A 262 -12.86 14.66 14.42
N HIS A 263 -13.52 14.18 15.46
CA HIS A 263 -13.41 14.71 16.83
C HIS A 263 -12.61 13.82 17.80
N THR A 264 -12.24 12.60 17.40
CA THR A 264 -11.56 11.64 18.29
C THR A 264 -10.24 11.10 17.72
N CYS A 265 -10.05 11.11 16.39
CA CYS A 265 -8.87 10.57 15.76
C CYS A 265 -7.62 11.43 16.06
N ARG A 266 -6.72 10.91 16.89
CA ARG A 266 -5.55 11.67 17.38
C ARG A 266 -4.58 12.08 16.28
N THR A 267 -4.37 11.22 15.29
CA THR A 267 -3.48 11.52 14.16
C THR A 267 -4.05 12.57 13.21
N TYR A 268 -5.34 12.84 13.29
CA TYR A 268 -5.99 13.95 12.60
C TYR A 268 -5.94 15.25 13.42
N ILE A 269 -6.27 15.16 14.71
CA ILE A 269 -6.39 16.34 15.59
C ILE A 269 -5.03 16.95 15.90
N PHE A 270 -4.01 16.12 16.14
CA PHE A 270 -2.69 16.55 16.64
C PHE A 270 -1.59 16.52 15.58
N SER A 271 -1.95 16.32 14.30
CA SER A 271 -1.00 16.37 13.20
C SER A 271 -1.26 17.58 12.31
N ALA A 272 -0.21 18.12 11.72
CA ALA A 272 -0.36 19.17 10.71
C ALA A 272 -1.13 18.63 9.49
N SER A 273 -1.90 19.53 8.85
CA SER A 273 -2.67 19.22 7.65
C SER A 273 -1.76 18.89 6.46
N ASN A 274 -2.29 18.12 5.52
CA ASN A 274 -1.65 17.93 4.22
C ASN A 274 -1.33 19.29 3.57
N THR A 275 -0.16 19.39 2.94
CA THR A 275 0.22 20.62 2.25
C THR A 275 -0.71 20.90 1.07
N PRO A 276 -0.90 22.17 0.69
CA PRO A 276 -1.72 22.52 -0.48
C PRO A 276 -1.28 21.81 -1.75
N ALA A 277 0.03 21.72 -2.00
CA ALA A 277 0.59 21.05 -3.17
C ALA A 277 0.25 19.56 -3.19
N ALA A 278 0.41 18.84 -2.07
CA ALA A 278 0.07 17.41 -1.97
C ALA A 278 -1.43 17.18 -2.14
N THR A 279 -2.27 18.06 -1.56
CA THR A 279 -3.73 17.96 -1.66
C THR A 279 -4.20 18.18 -3.11
N ALA A 280 -3.65 19.19 -3.80
CA ALA A 280 -3.97 19.46 -5.20
C ALA A 280 -3.49 18.33 -6.13
N ALA A 281 -2.30 17.81 -5.88
CA ALA A 281 -1.77 16.66 -6.63
C ALA A 281 -2.68 15.43 -6.52
N ALA A 282 -3.12 15.07 -5.31
CA ALA A 282 -4.03 13.94 -5.09
C ALA A 282 -5.40 14.17 -5.77
N LEU A 283 -5.94 15.38 -5.69
CA LEU A 283 -7.22 15.72 -6.34
C LEU A 283 -7.12 15.62 -7.86
N GLU A 284 -6.05 16.15 -8.46
CA GLU A 284 -5.85 16.08 -9.91
C GLU A 284 -5.62 14.64 -10.36
N ALA A 285 -4.85 13.84 -9.61
CA ALA A 285 -4.67 12.42 -9.89
C ALA A 285 -6.00 11.66 -9.88
N LEU A 286 -6.86 11.95 -8.91
CA LEU A 286 -8.21 11.37 -8.83
C LEU A 286 -9.06 11.72 -10.07
N HIS A 287 -9.02 12.98 -10.52
CA HIS A 287 -9.73 13.41 -11.73
C HIS A 287 -9.20 12.69 -12.97
N ILE A 288 -7.88 12.57 -13.10
CA ILE A 288 -7.24 11.86 -14.24
C ILE A 288 -7.67 10.39 -14.27
N ILE A 289 -7.64 9.69 -13.13
CA ILE A 289 -8.05 8.27 -13.05
C ILE A 289 -9.53 8.10 -13.48
N GLN A 290 -10.40 9.02 -13.08
CA GLN A 290 -11.81 8.99 -13.48
C GLN A 290 -12.03 9.29 -14.96
N GLN A 291 -11.22 10.15 -15.55
CA GLN A 291 -11.35 10.58 -16.96
C GLN A 291 -10.63 9.67 -17.94
N GLU A 292 -9.62 8.91 -17.48
CA GLU A 292 -8.77 8.04 -18.30
C GLU A 292 -8.87 6.56 -17.85
N PRO A 293 -10.04 5.90 -18.00
CA PRO A 293 -10.21 4.50 -17.59
C PRO A 293 -9.30 3.54 -18.37
N GLU A 294 -8.84 3.92 -19.56
CA GLU A 294 -7.87 3.20 -20.37
C GLU A 294 -6.52 3.03 -19.68
N ARG A 295 -6.19 3.88 -18.71
CA ARG A 295 -4.98 3.77 -17.91
C ARG A 295 -4.98 2.51 -17.03
N ILE A 296 -6.12 2.19 -16.45
CA ILE A 296 -6.28 0.95 -15.67
C ILE A 296 -6.24 -0.26 -16.60
N GLN A 297 -6.85 -0.16 -17.76
CA GLN A 297 -6.78 -1.23 -18.78
C GLN A 297 -5.34 -1.48 -19.22
N ALA A 298 -4.56 -0.41 -19.48
CA ALA A 298 -3.14 -0.53 -19.82
C ALA A 298 -2.33 -1.19 -18.70
N LEU A 299 -2.61 -0.87 -17.42
CA LEU A 299 -2.00 -1.54 -16.28
C LEU A 299 -2.28 -3.04 -16.30
N TRP A 300 -3.53 -3.43 -16.53
CA TRP A 300 -3.91 -4.84 -16.56
C TRP A 300 -3.37 -5.57 -17.80
N ASP A 301 -3.29 -4.92 -18.96
CA ASP A 301 -2.72 -5.49 -20.18
C ASP A 301 -1.23 -5.86 -19.98
N VAL A 302 -0.45 -4.95 -19.34
CA VAL A 302 0.96 -5.23 -19.06
C VAL A 302 1.12 -6.19 -17.87
N THR A 303 0.23 -6.16 -16.89
CA THR A 303 0.23 -7.09 -15.75
C THR A 303 -0.02 -8.52 -16.22
N ASN A 304 -1.09 -8.75 -16.98
CA ASN A 304 -1.41 -10.07 -17.51
C ASN A 304 -0.28 -10.61 -18.41
N TYR A 305 0.34 -9.73 -19.20
CA TYR A 305 1.50 -10.08 -19.99
C TYR A 305 2.67 -10.53 -19.12
N ALA A 306 3.01 -9.77 -18.08
CA ALA A 306 4.12 -10.10 -17.17
C ALA A 306 3.86 -11.39 -16.39
N LEU A 307 2.65 -11.59 -15.84
CA LEU A 307 2.25 -12.81 -15.14
C LEU A 307 2.44 -14.06 -16.03
N LYS A 308 1.99 -13.96 -17.29
CA LYS A 308 2.18 -15.03 -18.28
C LYS A 308 3.66 -15.30 -18.52
N ARG A 309 4.46 -14.24 -18.77
CA ARG A 309 5.90 -14.37 -19.05
C ARG A 309 6.67 -15.02 -17.89
N PHE A 310 6.43 -14.59 -16.65
CA PHE A 310 7.10 -15.17 -15.49
C PHE A 310 6.74 -16.65 -15.29
N ARG A 311 5.45 -17.02 -15.49
CA ARG A 311 5.03 -18.44 -15.41
C ARG A 311 5.68 -19.29 -16.51
N GLU A 312 5.71 -18.81 -17.76
CA GLU A 312 6.34 -19.51 -18.89
C GLU A 312 7.84 -19.72 -18.67
N GLU A 313 8.51 -18.77 -18.00
CA GLU A 313 9.94 -18.87 -17.70
C GLU A 313 10.24 -19.66 -16.41
N GLY A 314 9.22 -20.22 -15.76
CA GLY A 314 9.36 -21.10 -14.61
C GLY A 314 9.65 -20.41 -13.28
N PHE A 315 9.31 -19.14 -13.14
CA PHE A 315 9.39 -18.45 -11.86
C PHE A 315 8.26 -18.89 -10.93
N GLU A 316 8.58 -19.04 -9.64
CA GLU A 316 7.58 -19.22 -8.60
C GLU A 316 7.03 -17.82 -8.23
N ILE A 317 5.77 -17.56 -8.57
CA ILE A 317 5.10 -16.26 -8.34
C ILE A 317 3.89 -16.33 -7.41
N GLY A 318 3.64 -17.49 -6.79
CA GLY A 318 2.48 -17.68 -5.90
C GLY A 318 1.14 -17.48 -6.61
N GLU A 319 0.14 -17.12 -5.82
CA GLU A 319 -1.25 -16.93 -6.25
C GLU A 319 -1.58 -15.45 -6.50
N THR A 320 -0.59 -14.65 -6.91
CA THR A 320 -0.82 -13.22 -7.15
C THR A 320 -1.87 -12.96 -8.23
N GLU A 321 -2.75 -12.02 -7.94
CA GLU A 321 -3.83 -11.57 -8.81
C GLU A 321 -3.77 -10.04 -9.05
N SER A 322 -2.61 -9.41 -8.83
CA SER A 322 -2.45 -7.95 -8.88
C SER A 322 -1.21 -7.53 -9.68
N PRO A 323 -0.98 -6.24 -9.92
CA PRO A 323 0.26 -5.73 -10.51
C PRO A 323 1.52 -5.92 -9.64
N ILE A 324 1.39 -6.59 -8.51
CA ILE A 324 2.49 -6.97 -7.61
C ILE A 324 2.81 -8.44 -7.88
N ILE A 325 4.01 -8.72 -8.36
CA ILE A 325 4.44 -10.08 -8.68
C ILE A 325 5.58 -10.47 -7.74
N PRO A 326 5.34 -11.37 -6.77
CA PRO A 326 6.40 -11.92 -5.95
C PRO A 326 7.22 -12.92 -6.77
N LEU A 327 8.53 -12.77 -6.80
CA LEU A 327 9.44 -13.77 -7.35
C LEU A 327 10.16 -14.44 -6.18
N TYR A 328 9.72 -15.61 -5.79
CA TYR A 328 10.22 -16.30 -4.60
C TYR A 328 11.66 -16.76 -4.76
N VAL A 329 12.49 -16.44 -3.76
CA VAL A 329 13.91 -16.82 -3.69
C VAL A 329 14.15 -17.82 -2.56
N ARG A 330 13.37 -17.70 -1.47
CA ARG A 330 13.37 -18.62 -0.33
C ARG A 330 14.67 -18.67 0.49
N ASP A 331 15.53 -17.66 0.31
CA ASP A 331 16.81 -17.53 0.99
C ASP A 331 17.19 -16.05 1.13
N VAL A 332 17.52 -15.62 2.34
CA VAL A 332 17.80 -14.19 2.65
C VAL A 332 19.03 -13.67 1.92
N ASP A 333 20.15 -14.40 2.00
CA ASP A 333 21.43 -13.97 1.41
C ASP A 333 21.32 -13.96 -0.12
N LYS A 334 20.68 -14.96 -0.72
CA LYS A 334 20.40 -15.00 -2.17
C LYS A 334 19.44 -13.88 -2.59
N THR A 335 18.46 -13.51 -1.76
CA THR A 335 17.54 -12.40 -2.08
C THR A 335 18.29 -11.08 -2.22
N PHE A 336 19.23 -10.79 -1.32
CA PHE A 336 20.12 -9.63 -1.46
C PHE A 336 20.99 -9.71 -2.73
N LEU A 337 21.62 -10.86 -2.96
CA LEU A 337 22.47 -11.08 -4.12
C LEU A 337 21.73 -10.90 -5.44
N VAL A 338 20.54 -11.50 -5.57
CA VAL A 338 19.69 -11.36 -6.76
C VAL A 338 19.30 -9.92 -7.00
N THR A 339 18.93 -9.19 -5.93
CA THR A 339 18.56 -7.77 -6.04
C THR A 339 19.74 -6.92 -6.53
N ALA A 340 20.96 -7.17 -6.02
CA ALA A 340 22.15 -6.46 -6.45
C ALA A 340 22.53 -6.80 -7.90
N LEU A 341 22.44 -8.07 -8.30
CA LEU A 341 22.71 -8.51 -9.67
C LEU A 341 21.66 -7.95 -10.65
N ALA A 342 20.38 -7.92 -10.27
CA ALA A 342 19.32 -7.31 -11.07
C ALA A 342 19.60 -5.82 -11.33
N PHE A 343 20.01 -5.09 -10.29
CA PHE A 343 20.38 -3.68 -10.44
C PHE A 343 21.56 -3.49 -11.41
N LYS A 344 22.61 -4.29 -11.28
CA LYS A 344 23.77 -4.29 -12.20
C LYS A 344 23.37 -4.65 -13.64
N ALA A 345 22.31 -5.45 -13.81
CA ALA A 345 21.73 -5.80 -15.11
C ALA A 345 20.71 -4.75 -15.63
N GLY A 346 20.54 -3.62 -14.96
CA GLY A 346 19.64 -2.54 -15.36
C GLY A 346 18.16 -2.76 -14.97
N VAL A 347 17.89 -3.56 -13.94
CA VAL A 347 16.52 -3.82 -13.43
C VAL A 347 16.46 -3.52 -11.94
N PHE A 348 15.63 -2.57 -11.53
CA PHE A 348 15.37 -2.26 -10.12
C PHE A 348 14.14 -2.98 -9.62
N ILE A 349 14.33 -3.82 -8.60
CA ILE A 349 13.30 -4.57 -7.86
C ILE A 349 13.60 -4.48 -6.37
N ASN A 350 12.60 -4.73 -5.53
CA ASN A 350 12.75 -4.64 -4.07
C ASN A 350 12.91 -6.03 -3.43
N PRO A 351 13.90 -6.24 -2.55
CA PRO A 351 13.94 -7.45 -1.73
C PRO A 351 12.90 -7.38 -0.63
N VAL A 352 12.24 -8.50 -0.37
CA VAL A 352 11.33 -8.70 0.76
C VAL A 352 11.93 -9.78 1.64
N ILE A 353 12.32 -9.38 2.84
CA ILE A 353 13.03 -10.20 3.82
C ILE A 353 12.44 -9.99 5.22
N PRO A 354 12.78 -10.78 6.23
CA PRO A 354 12.37 -10.50 7.60
C PRO A 354 12.73 -9.05 8.05
N PRO A 355 11.84 -8.34 8.75
CA PRO A 355 10.60 -8.83 9.36
C PRO A 355 9.34 -8.74 8.45
N ALA A 356 9.48 -8.37 7.17
CA ALA A 356 8.33 -8.23 6.26
C ALA A 356 7.74 -9.58 5.80
N CYS A 357 8.52 -10.66 5.88
CA CYS A 357 8.07 -12.04 5.64
C CYS A 357 8.88 -13.02 6.51
N ALA A 358 8.47 -14.29 6.55
CA ALA A 358 9.28 -15.33 7.19
C ALA A 358 10.54 -15.65 6.36
N PRO A 359 11.64 -16.13 6.98
CA PRO A 359 12.90 -16.39 6.26
C PRO A 359 12.76 -17.33 5.04
N GLN A 360 11.86 -18.32 5.14
CA GLN A 360 11.58 -19.26 4.05
C GLN A 360 10.66 -18.69 2.96
N ASP A 361 10.09 -17.51 3.18
CA ASP A 361 9.15 -16.83 2.26
C ASP A 361 9.77 -15.59 1.59
N THR A 362 11.10 -15.45 1.69
CA THR A 362 11.81 -14.32 1.08
C THR A 362 11.65 -14.32 -0.44
N LEU A 363 11.50 -13.13 -0.98
CA LEU A 363 11.23 -12.92 -2.40
C LEU A 363 11.84 -11.60 -2.88
N VAL A 364 11.90 -11.40 -4.17
CA VAL A 364 12.03 -10.06 -4.75
C VAL A 364 10.69 -9.61 -5.31
N ARG A 365 10.29 -8.41 -4.97
CA ARG A 365 8.99 -7.84 -5.35
C ARG A 365 9.10 -7.06 -6.64
N TYR A 366 8.38 -7.51 -7.65
CA TYR A 366 8.28 -6.87 -8.96
C TYR A 366 6.91 -6.20 -9.07
N ALA A 367 6.86 -4.92 -9.40
CA ALA A 367 5.64 -4.14 -9.48
C ALA A 367 5.52 -3.40 -10.80
N LEU A 368 4.31 -3.36 -11.35
CA LEU A 368 4.01 -2.78 -12.65
C LEU A 368 3.33 -1.42 -12.54
N MET A 369 3.58 -0.58 -13.52
CA MET A 369 2.89 0.69 -13.75
C MET A 369 2.19 0.66 -15.10
N ALA A 370 1.09 1.38 -15.25
CA ALA A 370 0.32 1.51 -16.50
C ALA A 370 1.16 2.00 -17.69
N THR A 371 2.29 2.64 -17.39
CA THR A 371 3.23 3.19 -18.39
C THR A 371 4.35 2.22 -18.78
N HIS A 372 4.43 1.03 -18.18
CA HIS A 372 5.37 0.00 -18.64
C HIS A 372 4.97 -0.56 -20.00
N THR A 373 5.96 -0.93 -20.80
CA THR A 373 5.75 -1.59 -22.09
C THR A 373 6.08 -3.08 -22.00
N LYS A 374 5.49 -3.87 -22.90
CA LYS A 374 5.80 -5.32 -23.04
C LYS A 374 7.29 -5.55 -23.31
N GLU A 375 7.93 -4.67 -24.07
CA GLU A 375 9.38 -4.73 -24.33
C GLU A 375 10.19 -4.56 -23.04
N GLN A 376 9.81 -3.61 -22.16
CA GLN A 376 10.47 -3.43 -20.88
C GLN A 376 10.30 -4.66 -19.98
N VAL A 377 9.10 -5.27 -19.99
CA VAL A 377 8.86 -6.54 -19.29
C VAL A 377 9.76 -7.65 -19.85
N ASP A 378 9.83 -7.84 -21.16
CA ASP A 378 10.67 -8.88 -21.78
C ASP A 378 12.15 -8.70 -21.43
N ARG A 379 12.66 -7.46 -21.53
CA ARG A 379 14.05 -7.14 -21.15
C ARG A 379 14.33 -7.50 -19.69
N SER A 380 13.42 -7.15 -18.79
CA SER A 380 13.57 -7.47 -17.36
C SER A 380 13.47 -8.98 -17.07
N VAL A 381 12.52 -9.67 -17.70
CA VAL A 381 12.32 -11.12 -17.52
C VAL A 381 13.58 -11.88 -18.00
N VAL A 382 14.12 -11.53 -19.16
CA VAL A 382 15.35 -12.16 -19.68
C VAL A 382 16.53 -11.96 -18.73
N ALA A 383 16.72 -10.74 -18.20
CA ALA A 383 17.79 -10.45 -17.25
C ALA A 383 17.59 -11.22 -15.93
N LEU A 384 16.38 -11.22 -15.38
CA LEU A 384 16.06 -11.93 -14.13
C LEU A 384 16.15 -13.45 -14.30
N LYS A 385 15.69 -14.02 -15.42
CA LYS A 385 15.82 -15.46 -15.72
C LYS A 385 17.27 -15.90 -15.64
N LYS A 386 18.17 -15.19 -16.34
CA LYS A 386 19.60 -15.49 -16.31
C LYS A 386 20.13 -15.51 -14.87
N ILE A 387 19.83 -14.49 -14.07
CA ILE A 387 20.29 -14.37 -12.69
C ILE A 387 19.73 -15.52 -11.83
N PHE A 388 18.44 -15.82 -11.92
CA PHE A 388 17.79 -16.86 -11.12
C PHE A 388 18.33 -18.26 -11.45
N VAL A 389 18.62 -18.55 -12.73
CA VAL A 389 19.25 -19.81 -13.15
C VAL A 389 20.70 -19.89 -12.64
N GLU A 390 21.52 -18.84 -12.81
CA GLU A 390 22.90 -18.79 -12.33
C GLU A 390 23.01 -18.96 -10.81
N GLN A 391 22.00 -18.47 -10.04
CA GLN A 391 21.95 -18.64 -8.60
C GLN A 391 21.28 -19.96 -8.17
N GLY A 392 20.86 -20.81 -9.10
CA GLY A 392 20.23 -22.10 -8.83
C GLY A 392 18.88 -21.98 -8.10
N ILE A 393 18.11 -20.93 -8.40
CA ILE A 393 16.76 -20.69 -7.83
C ILE A 393 15.71 -21.34 -8.71
N ILE A 394 15.86 -21.22 -10.02
CA ILE A 394 15.01 -21.89 -11.03
C ILE A 394 15.90 -22.66 -12.02
N LYS A 395 15.28 -23.49 -12.87
CA LYS A 395 15.97 -24.31 -13.87
C LYS A 395 16.13 -23.61 -15.21
#